data_9ccd88f9136bd868d1a7ee5191fa8c92
#
_entry.id   9ccd88f9136bd868d1a7ee5191fa8c92
#
_cell.length_a   1.000
_cell.length_b   1.000
_cell.length_c   1.000
_cell.angle_alpha   90.00
_cell.angle_beta   90.00
_cell.angle_gamma   90.00
#
_symmetry.space_group_name_H-M   'P 1'
#
loop_
_entity.id
_entity.type
_entity.pdbx_description
1 polymer ?
#
loop_
_entity_poly.entity_id
_entity_poly.type
_entity_poly.pdbx_seq_one_letter_code
_entity_poly.pdbx_strand_id
1 'polypeptide(L)'
;HLSVDNFTVKHDNQHIIVNGKASPSPEDSIVADLKDVDVAYILNLVNFHSVDFAGKATGKAIVKSLFNQPDAYAKLDINDFLFENGPLGVLHAFVNYNKVDEQIDIKAVADEDKGNQTIIDGYVSPKRNYIDLGITAVGTNMKFMESFCGSFMDNIEARASGKVNVVGDLSHINLVGDIEATGKMHMTQLNTEYHFEKLKAHAIPDDILLRNDTI
;
A
#
# COMPACT_ATOMS: atom_id res chain seq x y z
N HIS A 1 18.95 -5.36 29.32
CA HIS A 1 17.82 -4.52 28.96
C HIS A 1 18.32 -3.26 28.26
N LEU A 2 17.54 -2.74 27.33
CA LEU A 2 17.72 -1.49 26.62
C LEU A 2 16.63 -0.51 27.08
N SER A 3 17.00 0.70 27.46
CA SER A 3 16.03 1.77 27.76
C SER A 3 16.30 2.94 26.82
N VAL A 4 15.25 3.46 26.23
CA VAL A 4 15.28 4.62 25.34
C VAL A 4 14.35 5.68 25.92
N ASP A 5 14.85 6.85 26.15
CA ASP A 5 14.08 7.98 26.68
C ASP A 5 14.17 9.15 25.73
N ASN A 6 13.05 9.51 25.13
CA ASN A 6 12.92 10.64 24.19
C ASN A 6 13.97 10.69 23.08
N PHE A 7 14.38 9.54 22.55
CA PHE A 7 15.26 9.53 21.40
C PHE A 7 14.50 10.11 20.19
N THR A 8 14.96 11.25 19.71
CA THR A 8 14.26 11.99 18.65
C THR A 8 15.14 12.12 17.43
N VAL A 9 14.62 11.68 16.29
CA VAL A 9 15.16 11.95 14.95
C VAL A 9 14.28 12.99 14.28
N LYS A 10 14.90 14.08 13.81
CA LYS A 10 14.21 15.17 13.11
C LYS A 10 14.88 15.45 11.77
N HIS A 11 14.06 15.64 10.76
CA HIS A 11 14.47 16.12 9.45
C HIS A 11 13.36 17.00 8.88
N ASP A 12 13.60 18.31 8.76
CA ASP A 12 12.59 19.31 8.43
C ASP A 12 11.36 19.24 9.35
N ASN A 13 10.18 19.00 8.78
CA ASN A 13 8.92 18.83 9.53
C ASN A 13 8.70 17.40 10.00
N GLN A 14 9.57 16.47 9.63
CA GLN A 14 9.44 15.05 9.98
C GLN A 14 10.08 14.78 11.34
N HIS A 15 9.39 14.04 12.19
CA HIS A 15 9.99 13.56 13.43
C HIS A 15 9.56 12.14 13.76
N ILE A 16 10.50 11.43 14.35
CA ILE A 16 10.28 10.13 14.97
C ILE A 16 10.77 10.27 16.41
N ILE A 17 9.87 10.02 17.36
CA ILE A 17 10.18 10.02 18.79
C ILE A 17 10.09 8.59 19.28
N VAL A 18 11.17 8.04 19.80
CA VAL A 18 11.22 6.67 20.32
C VAL A 18 11.38 6.70 21.82
N ASN A 19 10.47 6.01 22.49
CA ASN A 19 10.46 5.85 23.95
C ASN A 19 10.24 4.40 24.33
N GLY A 20 10.70 4.02 25.51
CA GLY A 20 10.32 2.76 26.12
C GLY A 20 11.52 1.96 26.61
N LYS A 21 11.21 0.71 26.92
CA LYS A 21 12.17 -0.22 27.48
C LYS A 21 12.03 -1.59 26.79
N ALA A 22 13.14 -2.19 26.47
CA ALA A 22 13.19 -3.55 25.97
C ALA A 22 13.96 -4.43 26.93
N SER A 23 13.31 -5.46 27.44
CA SER A 23 13.90 -6.50 28.29
C SER A 23 13.21 -7.83 27.99
N PRO A 24 13.60 -8.95 28.63
CA PRO A 24 12.87 -10.20 28.54
C PRO A 24 11.44 -10.16 29.12
N SER A 25 11.08 -9.08 29.83
CA SER A 25 9.73 -8.91 30.37
C SER A 25 8.71 -8.65 29.25
N PRO A 26 7.56 -9.34 29.25
CA PRO A 26 6.50 -9.11 28.28
C PRO A 26 5.79 -7.76 28.41
N GLU A 27 5.94 -7.09 29.58
CA GLU A 27 5.34 -5.78 29.83
C GLU A 27 6.14 -4.63 29.20
N ASP A 28 7.41 -4.87 28.91
CA ASP A 28 8.27 -3.84 28.32
C ASP A 28 8.00 -3.68 26.84
N SER A 29 7.94 -2.42 26.39
CA SER A 29 7.68 -2.06 24.98
C SER A 29 8.53 -0.87 24.54
N ILE A 30 8.86 -0.85 23.26
CA ILE A 30 9.37 0.31 22.55
C ILE A 30 8.25 0.91 21.73
N VAL A 31 8.03 2.20 21.86
CA VAL A 31 7.02 2.97 21.15
C VAL A 31 7.72 3.99 20.28
N ALA A 32 7.36 4.01 19.00
CA ALA A 32 7.77 5.04 18.06
C ALA A 32 6.56 5.88 17.65
N ASP A 33 6.61 7.17 17.96
CA ASP A 33 5.64 8.16 17.49
C ASP A 33 6.20 8.81 16.22
N LEU A 34 5.45 8.69 15.11
CA LEU A 34 5.80 9.24 13.81
C LEU A 34 4.95 10.46 13.52
N LYS A 35 5.56 11.51 12.99
CA LYS A 35 4.86 12.69 12.48
C LYS A 35 5.43 13.12 11.14
N ASP A 36 4.56 13.18 10.14
CA ASP A 36 4.85 13.61 8.76
C ASP A 36 6.06 12.90 8.12
N VAL A 37 6.31 11.64 8.52
CA VAL A 37 7.46 10.85 8.04
C VAL A 37 7.21 10.36 6.62
N ASP A 38 8.17 10.58 5.74
CA ASP A 38 8.09 10.11 4.37
C ASP A 38 8.00 8.58 4.30
N VAL A 39 6.98 8.07 3.61
CA VAL A 39 6.76 6.62 3.45
C VAL A 39 7.96 5.94 2.80
N ALA A 40 8.65 6.61 1.88
CA ALA A 40 9.84 6.06 1.24
C ALA A 40 10.95 5.70 2.24
N TYR A 41 11.12 6.48 3.33
CA TYR A 41 12.08 6.12 4.38
C TYR A 41 11.67 4.85 5.13
N ILE A 42 10.38 4.68 5.41
CA ILE A 42 9.87 3.48 6.09
C ILE A 42 10.09 2.24 5.21
N LEU A 43 9.78 2.34 3.93
CA LEU A 43 9.94 1.23 2.97
C LEU A 43 11.41 0.86 2.74
N ASN A 44 12.31 1.84 2.71
CA ASN A 44 13.74 1.61 2.63
C ASN A 44 14.29 0.83 3.84
N LEU A 45 13.74 1.03 5.04
CA LEU A 45 14.14 0.29 6.23
C LEU A 45 13.80 -1.22 6.14
N VAL A 46 12.75 -1.57 5.41
CA VAL A 46 12.31 -2.95 5.19
C VAL A 46 12.75 -3.51 3.83
N ASN A 47 13.57 -2.76 3.09
CA ASN A 47 14.10 -3.12 1.77
C ASN A 47 13.01 -3.51 0.75
N PHE A 48 11.90 -2.76 0.77
CA PHE A 48 10.78 -2.98 -0.15
C PHE A 48 10.84 -1.97 -1.30
N HIS A 49 11.06 -2.46 -2.53
CA HIS A 49 11.27 -1.65 -3.73
C HIS A 49 10.51 -2.16 -4.96
N SER A 50 9.57 -3.06 -4.78
CA SER A 50 8.85 -3.69 -5.90
C SER A 50 7.86 -2.75 -6.60
N VAL A 51 7.38 -1.75 -5.87
CA VAL A 51 6.47 -0.70 -6.34
C VAL A 51 6.73 0.59 -5.56
N ASP A 52 6.36 1.72 -6.16
CA ASP A 52 6.57 3.03 -5.54
C ASP A 52 5.35 3.47 -4.72
N PHE A 53 5.61 3.81 -3.47
CA PHE A 53 4.65 4.47 -2.59
C PHE A 53 5.21 5.81 -2.11
N ALA A 54 4.36 6.81 -2.02
CA ALA A 54 4.69 8.10 -1.43
C ALA A 54 3.58 8.60 -0.52
N GLY A 55 3.90 9.57 0.31
CA GLY A 55 3.00 10.18 1.28
C GLY A 55 3.69 10.47 2.60
N LYS A 56 2.97 11.09 3.52
CA LYS A 56 3.46 11.49 4.84
C LYS A 56 2.75 10.70 5.92
N ALA A 57 3.49 9.80 6.57
CA ALA A 57 2.99 8.93 7.62
C ALA A 57 3.00 9.63 8.98
N THR A 58 1.86 9.62 9.65
CA THR A 58 1.69 10.05 11.04
C THR A 58 1.02 8.93 11.81
N GLY A 59 1.48 8.64 13.02
CA GLY A 59 0.89 7.61 13.85
C GLY A 59 1.87 6.98 14.81
N LYS A 60 1.59 5.74 15.17
CA LYS A 60 2.33 5.06 16.24
C LYS A 60 2.66 3.62 15.86
N ALA A 61 3.89 3.22 16.13
CA ALA A 61 4.35 1.84 16.06
C ALA A 61 4.79 1.37 17.45
N ILE A 62 4.45 0.15 17.80
CA ILE A 62 4.74 -0.43 19.11
C ILE A 62 5.35 -1.82 18.91
N VAL A 63 6.45 -2.09 19.60
CA VAL A 63 7.08 -3.40 19.65
C VAL A 63 7.19 -3.84 21.10
N LYS A 64 6.64 -5.01 21.42
CA LYS A 64 6.72 -5.67 22.73
C LYS A 64 7.60 -6.91 22.63
N SER A 65 8.08 -7.38 23.78
CA SER A 65 8.83 -8.64 23.92
C SER A 65 10.00 -8.79 22.92
N LEU A 66 10.71 -7.71 22.65
CA LEU A 66 11.73 -7.60 21.58
C LEU A 66 12.78 -8.74 21.60
N PHE A 67 13.13 -9.25 22.79
CA PHE A 67 14.19 -10.26 22.95
C PHE A 67 13.70 -11.71 23.01
N ASN A 68 12.39 -11.94 22.99
CA ASN A 68 11.82 -13.28 23.03
C ASN A 68 11.03 -13.59 21.77
N GLN A 69 9.78 -13.19 21.77
CA GLN A 69 8.85 -13.36 20.65
C GLN A 69 8.25 -11.98 20.36
N PRO A 70 8.85 -11.21 19.46
CA PRO A 70 8.40 -9.85 19.20
C PRO A 70 6.93 -9.83 18.77
N ASP A 71 6.18 -8.93 19.39
CA ASP A 71 4.81 -8.59 19.05
C ASP A 71 4.84 -7.12 18.61
N ALA A 72 4.57 -6.85 17.35
CA ALA A 72 4.71 -5.53 16.79
C ALA A 72 3.47 -5.13 15.99
N TYR A 73 3.01 -3.91 16.20
CA TYR A 73 1.92 -3.36 15.41
C TYR A 73 2.11 -1.85 15.19
N ALA A 74 1.51 -1.35 14.11
CA ALA A 74 1.49 0.06 13.81
C ALA A 74 0.08 0.49 13.36
N LYS A 75 -0.31 1.69 13.77
CA LYS A 75 -1.48 2.40 13.26
C LYS A 75 -1.01 3.71 12.68
N LEU A 76 -1.21 3.87 11.37
CA LEU A 76 -0.68 4.98 10.59
C LEU A 76 -1.76 5.61 9.74
N ASP A 77 -1.77 6.93 9.70
CA ASP A 77 -2.48 7.72 8.69
C ASP A 77 -1.42 8.29 7.73
N ILE A 78 -1.57 8.02 6.44
CA ILE A 78 -0.64 8.49 5.42
C ILE A 78 -1.38 9.49 4.54
N ASN A 79 -1.04 10.76 4.73
CA ASN A 79 -1.59 11.85 3.93
C ASN A 79 -0.90 11.92 2.57
N ASP A 80 -1.63 12.42 1.57
CA ASP A 80 -1.17 12.53 0.19
C ASP A 80 -0.61 11.20 -0.33
N PHE A 81 -1.34 10.11 -0.04
CA PHE A 81 -0.91 8.77 -0.40
C PHE A 81 -0.92 8.59 -1.92
N LEU A 82 0.23 8.23 -2.45
CA LEU A 82 0.42 7.90 -3.86
C LEU A 82 0.84 6.43 -3.99
N PHE A 83 0.25 5.76 -4.95
CA PHE A 83 0.72 4.48 -5.48
C PHE A 83 1.13 4.68 -6.93
N GLU A 84 2.40 4.40 -7.27
CA GLU A 84 2.94 4.58 -8.62
C GLU A 84 2.57 5.94 -9.22
N ASN A 85 2.76 7.02 -8.44
CA ASN A 85 2.38 8.40 -8.77
C ASN A 85 0.86 8.66 -8.94
N GLY A 86 0.01 7.64 -8.81
CA GLY A 86 -1.45 7.79 -8.82
C GLY A 86 -1.97 8.18 -7.43
N PRO A 87 -2.72 9.28 -7.29
CA PRO A 87 -3.25 9.71 -5.99
C PRO A 87 -4.39 8.81 -5.53
N LEU A 88 -4.30 8.34 -4.29
CA LEU A 88 -5.31 7.51 -3.64
C LEU A 88 -5.84 8.14 -2.33
N GLY A 89 -5.56 9.43 -2.09
CA GLY A 89 -6.10 10.19 -0.96
C GLY A 89 -5.36 9.97 0.35
N VAL A 90 -6.06 9.64 1.41
CA VAL A 90 -5.48 9.35 2.73
C VAL A 90 -5.55 7.86 3.00
N LEU A 91 -4.42 7.22 3.27
CA LEU A 91 -4.37 5.81 3.65
C LEU A 91 -4.40 5.67 5.17
N HIS A 92 -5.42 5.01 5.68
CA HIS A 92 -5.54 4.58 7.07
C HIS A 92 -5.11 3.13 7.17
N ALA A 93 -3.96 2.87 7.79
CA ALA A 93 -3.35 1.55 7.84
C ALA A 93 -3.21 1.03 9.28
N PHE A 94 -3.58 -0.23 9.46
CA PHE A 94 -3.22 -1.03 10.62
C PHE A 94 -2.36 -2.20 10.14
N VAL A 95 -1.18 -2.32 10.73
CA VAL A 95 -0.18 -3.33 10.38
C VAL A 95 0.18 -4.09 11.63
N ASN A 96 0.20 -5.41 11.57
CA ASN A 96 0.51 -6.27 12.70
C ASN A 96 1.48 -7.38 12.31
N TYR A 97 2.53 -7.58 13.09
CA TYR A 97 3.40 -8.72 12.91
C TYR A 97 2.80 -9.97 13.55
N ASN A 98 2.43 -10.92 12.71
CA ASN A 98 1.93 -12.23 13.14
C ASN A 98 3.11 -13.18 13.35
N LYS A 99 3.46 -13.38 14.61
CA LYS A 99 4.61 -14.22 15.00
C LYS A 99 4.39 -15.72 14.77
N VAL A 100 3.15 -16.18 14.64
CA VAL A 100 2.83 -17.60 14.40
C VAL A 100 3.13 -17.95 12.95
N ASP A 101 2.67 -17.11 12.03
CA ASP A 101 2.82 -17.31 10.60
C ASP A 101 4.06 -16.60 10.04
N GLU A 102 4.78 -15.84 10.88
CA GLU A 102 5.97 -15.04 10.54
C GLU A 102 5.72 -14.11 9.33
N GLN A 103 4.59 -13.40 9.39
CA GLN A 103 4.12 -12.50 8.35
C GLN A 103 3.68 -11.16 8.93
N ILE A 104 3.51 -10.19 8.06
CA ILE A 104 2.99 -8.86 8.36
C ILE A 104 1.56 -8.81 7.84
N ASP A 105 0.58 -8.86 8.74
CA ASP A 105 -0.82 -8.69 8.39
C ASP A 105 -1.12 -7.20 8.19
N ILE A 106 -1.86 -6.88 7.14
CA ILE A 106 -2.14 -5.52 6.70
C ILE A 106 -3.66 -5.36 6.54
N LYS A 107 -4.21 -4.33 7.17
CA LYS A 107 -5.57 -3.84 6.92
C LYS A 107 -5.49 -2.34 6.69
N ALA A 108 -5.93 -1.90 5.52
CA ALA A 108 -5.87 -0.50 5.20
C ALA A 108 -7.04 -0.06 4.33
N VAL A 109 -7.36 1.22 4.40
CA VAL A 109 -8.35 1.88 3.55
C VAL A 109 -7.74 3.18 3.06
N ALA A 110 -7.61 3.31 1.75
CA ALA A 110 -7.28 4.58 1.11
C ALA A 110 -8.60 5.30 0.78
N ASP A 111 -8.82 6.43 1.43
CA ASP A 111 -9.97 7.30 1.26
C ASP A 111 -9.60 8.47 0.33
N GLU A 112 -10.19 8.51 -0.85
CA GLU A 112 -9.96 9.62 -1.77
C GLU A 112 -10.93 10.78 -1.46
N ASP A 113 -12.15 10.67 -1.93
CA ASP A 113 -13.24 11.63 -1.68
C ASP A 113 -14.58 11.02 -2.13
N LYS A 114 -15.69 11.62 -1.71
CA LYS A 114 -17.05 11.29 -2.18
C LYS A 114 -17.41 9.79 -2.11
N GLY A 115 -16.80 9.06 -1.16
CA GLY A 115 -17.04 7.63 -0.99
C GLY A 115 -16.21 6.74 -1.92
N ASN A 116 -15.24 7.29 -2.64
CA ASN A 116 -14.29 6.50 -3.40
C ASN A 116 -13.19 5.97 -2.47
N GLN A 117 -13.02 4.66 -2.46
CA GLN A 117 -12.14 3.98 -1.52
C GLN A 117 -11.40 2.83 -2.17
N THR A 118 -10.20 2.57 -1.67
CA THR A 118 -9.45 1.35 -1.96
C THR A 118 -9.19 0.61 -0.65
N ILE A 119 -9.80 -0.55 -0.49
CA ILE A 119 -9.69 -1.37 0.72
C ILE A 119 -8.66 -2.45 0.48
N ILE A 120 -7.71 -2.59 1.40
CA ILE A 120 -6.60 -3.53 1.33
C ILE A 120 -6.64 -4.43 2.56
N ASP A 121 -6.67 -5.74 2.37
CA ASP A 121 -6.64 -6.73 3.46
C ASP A 121 -5.82 -7.95 3.03
N GLY A 122 -4.89 -8.37 3.87
CA GLY A 122 -4.06 -9.53 3.61
C GLY A 122 -2.72 -9.48 4.33
N TYR A 123 -1.68 -10.04 3.72
CA TYR A 123 -0.39 -10.12 4.36
C TYR A 123 0.80 -10.07 3.39
N VAL A 124 1.94 -9.73 3.97
CA VAL A 124 3.26 -9.87 3.35
C VAL A 124 4.13 -10.76 4.25
N SER A 125 4.76 -11.78 3.71
CA SER A 125 5.69 -12.64 4.42
C SER A 125 7.11 -12.51 3.85
N PRO A 126 7.97 -11.68 4.45
CA PRO A 126 9.37 -11.55 4.01
C PRO A 126 10.12 -12.89 4.10
N LYS A 127 9.82 -13.69 5.11
CA LYS A 127 10.46 -15.00 5.31
C LYS A 127 10.13 -16.01 4.20
N ARG A 128 8.87 -16.01 3.74
CA ARG A 128 8.42 -16.88 2.65
C ARG A 128 8.62 -16.24 1.28
N ASN A 129 9.12 -15.00 1.23
CA ASN A 129 9.22 -14.17 0.02
C ASN A 129 7.88 -14.10 -0.73
N TYR A 130 6.78 -13.85 -0.01
CA TYR A 130 5.42 -13.98 -0.55
C TYR A 130 4.51 -12.85 -0.10
N ILE A 131 3.58 -12.47 -0.98
CA ILE A 131 2.52 -11.49 -0.75
C ILE A 131 1.16 -12.07 -1.12
N ASP A 132 0.14 -11.77 -0.34
CA ASP A 132 -1.27 -12.05 -0.63
C ASP A 132 -2.12 -10.93 -0.06
N LEU A 133 -2.50 -9.99 -0.92
CA LEU A 133 -3.33 -8.85 -0.57
C LEU A 133 -4.59 -8.83 -1.42
N GLY A 134 -5.75 -8.89 -0.76
CA GLY A 134 -7.04 -8.61 -1.37
C GLY A 134 -7.24 -7.09 -1.48
N ILE A 135 -7.53 -6.63 -2.69
CA ILE A 135 -7.84 -5.23 -3.00
C ILE A 135 -9.30 -5.14 -3.42
N THR A 136 -10.08 -4.35 -2.69
CA THR A 136 -11.44 -3.99 -3.11
C THR A 136 -11.45 -2.54 -3.53
N ALA A 137 -11.65 -2.30 -4.81
CA ALA A 137 -11.76 -0.96 -5.39
C ALA A 137 -13.23 -0.52 -5.38
N VAL A 138 -13.48 0.70 -4.91
CA VAL A 138 -14.78 1.38 -4.96
C VAL A 138 -14.54 2.76 -5.57
N GLY A 139 -14.67 2.88 -6.87
CA GLY A 139 -14.36 4.10 -7.59
C GLY A 139 -12.88 4.53 -7.48
N THR A 140 -11.96 3.60 -7.35
CA THR A 140 -10.52 3.87 -7.22
C THR A 140 -9.97 4.61 -8.43
N ASN A 141 -9.17 5.63 -8.20
CA ASN A 141 -8.47 6.38 -9.26
C ASN A 141 -7.43 5.48 -9.94
N MET A 142 -7.51 5.39 -11.28
CA MET A 142 -6.66 4.50 -12.09
C MET A 142 -5.42 5.17 -12.66
N LYS A 143 -5.09 6.40 -12.25
CA LYS A 143 -3.93 7.13 -12.78
C LYS A 143 -2.61 6.38 -12.58
N PHE A 144 -2.48 5.59 -11.54
CA PHE A 144 -1.29 4.76 -11.29
C PHE A 144 -0.98 3.79 -12.44
N MET A 145 -1.96 3.44 -13.27
CA MET A 145 -1.76 2.58 -14.43
C MET A 145 -0.81 3.18 -15.48
N GLU A 146 -0.64 4.50 -15.49
CA GLU A 146 0.31 5.16 -16.38
C GLU A 146 1.75 4.67 -16.16
N SER A 147 2.13 4.34 -14.92
CA SER A 147 3.45 3.79 -14.59
C SER A 147 3.69 2.40 -15.20
N PHE A 148 2.64 1.62 -15.39
CA PHE A 148 2.73 0.28 -15.99
C PHE A 148 2.52 0.27 -17.50
N CYS A 149 1.73 1.21 -18.00
CA CYS A 149 1.23 1.22 -19.39
C CYS A 149 1.68 2.44 -20.21
N GLY A 150 2.47 3.34 -19.63
CA GLY A 150 2.81 4.65 -20.22
C GLY A 150 3.51 4.61 -21.57
N SER A 151 4.02 3.43 -22.00
CA SER A 151 4.56 3.27 -23.36
C SER A 151 3.49 3.27 -24.44
N PHE A 152 2.23 2.99 -24.10
CA PHE A 152 1.11 2.92 -25.05
C PHE A 152 -0.16 3.62 -24.58
N MET A 153 -0.27 3.97 -23.29
CA MET A 153 -1.40 4.72 -22.72
C MET A 153 -0.90 5.81 -21.77
N ASP A 154 -1.45 7.00 -21.87
CA ASP A 154 -1.24 8.11 -20.94
C ASP A 154 -2.55 8.88 -20.71
N ASN A 155 -2.49 9.94 -19.91
CA ASN A 155 -3.64 10.79 -19.58
C ASN A 155 -4.85 9.96 -19.12
N ILE A 156 -4.61 8.99 -18.24
CA ILE A 156 -5.66 8.13 -17.70
C ILE A 156 -6.49 8.91 -16.69
N GLU A 157 -7.72 9.21 -17.06
CA GLU A 157 -8.75 9.82 -16.22
C GLU A 157 -9.90 8.81 -16.04
N ALA A 158 -9.68 7.79 -15.24
CA ALA A 158 -10.62 6.69 -15.06
C ALA A 158 -10.74 6.28 -13.60
N ARG A 159 -11.89 5.71 -13.26
CA ARG A 159 -12.17 5.09 -11.97
C ARG A 159 -12.60 3.66 -12.15
N ALA A 160 -12.16 2.79 -11.26
CA ALA A 160 -12.50 1.38 -11.29
C ALA A 160 -13.14 0.91 -10.00
N SER A 161 -14.01 -0.08 -10.14
CA SER A 161 -14.61 -0.82 -9.03
C SER A 161 -14.50 -2.32 -9.28
N GLY A 162 -14.29 -3.09 -8.22
CA GLY A 162 -14.15 -4.54 -8.32
C GLY A 162 -13.22 -5.11 -7.28
N LYS A 163 -12.78 -6.34 -7.50
CA LYS A 163 -11.87 -7.04 -6.58
C LYS A 163 -10.73 -7.68 -7.34
N VAL A 164 -9.53 -7.42 -6.88
CA VAL A 164 -8.32 -8.06 -7.36
C VAL A 164 -7.46 -8.52 -6.18
N ASN A 165 -6.73 -9.61 -6.37
CA ASN A 165 -5.72 -10.05 -5.43
C ASN A 165 -4.34 -9.79 -6.01
N VAL A 166 -3.46 -9.27 -5.17
CA VAL A 166 -2.03 -9.10 -5.43
C VAL A 166 -1.33 -10.28 -4.78
N VAL A 167 -0.87 -11.24 -5.57
CA VAL A 167 -0.35 -12.52 -5.07
C VAL A 167 0.96 -12.92 -5.74
N GLY A 168 1.80 -13.63 -5.03
CA GLY A 168 3.01 -14.23 -5.59
C GLY A 168 4.27 -13.94 -4.79
N ASP A 169 5.41 -14.25 -5.40
CA ASP A 169 6.71 -13.91 -4.85
C ASP A 169 6.94 -12.41 -4.87
N LEU A 170 7.62 -11.85 -3.85
CA LEU A 170 7.94 -10.42 -3.78
C LEU A 170 8.77 -9.91 -4.98
N SER A 171 9.43 -10.82 -5.69
CA SER A 171 10.17 -10.52 -6.92
C SER A 171 9.31 -10.67 -8.19
N HIS A 172 8.14 -11.33 -8.10
CA HIS A 172 7.24 -11.58 -9.22
C HIS A 172 5.79 -11.59 -8.73
N ILE A 173 5.17 -10.43 -8.73
CA ILE A 173 3.82 -10.21 -8.23
C ILE A 173 2.81 -10.35 -9.38
N ASN A 174 1.74 -11.09 -9.15
CA ASN A 174 0.62 -11.24 -10.06
C ASN A 174 -0.61 -10.49 -9.55
N LEU A 175 -1.39 -9.97 -10.49
CA LEU A 175 -2.75 -9.47 -10.24
C LEU A 175 -3.74 -10.52 -10.71
N VAL A 176 -4.74 -10.86 -9.88
CA VAL A 176 -5.79 -11.83 -10.21
C VAL A 176 -7.14 -11.29 -9.76
N GLY A 177 -8.09 -11.16 -10.67
CA GLY A 177 -9.44 -10.71 -10.33
C GLY A 177 -10.11 -9.89 -11.41
N ASP A 178 -11.24 -9.29 -11.06
CA ASP A 178 -12.11 -8.58 -11.97
C ASP A 178 -12.33 -7.14 -11.51
N ILE A 179 -12.20 -6.21 -12.45
CA ILE A 179 -12.57 -4.80 -12.26
C ILE A 179 -13.40 -4.30 -13.43
N GLU A 180 -14.27 -3.34 -13.16
CA GLU A 180 -15.00 -2.56 -14.14
C GLU A 180 -14.55 -1.09 -14.02
N ALA A 181 -14.16 -0.49 -15.13
CA ALA A 181 -13.66 0.88 -15.18
C ALA A 181 -14.54 1.77 -16.07
N THR A 182 -14.65 3.03 -15.67
CA THR A 182 -15.31 4.10 -16.41
C THR A 182 -14.40 5.31 -16.48
N GLY A 183 -14.28 5.92 -17.66
CA GLY A 183 -13.44 7.10 -17.86
C GLY A 183 -12.91 7.23 -19.27
N LYS A 184 -11.70 7.78 -19.36
CA LYS A 184 -11.00 7.96 -20.62
C LYS A 184 -9.50 7.73 -20.47
N MET A 185 -8.85 7.44 -21.59
CA MET A 185 -7.40 7.31 -21.72
C MET A 185 -6.96 7.73 -23.11
N HIS A 186 -5.74 8.18 -23.24
CA HIS A 186 -5.12 8.48 -24.52
C HIS A 186 -4.21 7.34 -24.94
N MET A 187 -4.42 6.79 -26.14
CA MET A 187 -3.56 5.79 -26.76
C MET A 187 -2.44 6.47 -27.55
N THR A 188 -1.22 6.42 -27.02
CA THR A 188 -0.09 7.17 -27.58
C THR A 188 0.25 6.79 -29.02
N GLN A 189 0.21 5.49 -29.35
CA GLN A 189 0.54 4.99 -30.68
C GLN A 189 -0.46 5.41 -31.78
N LEU A 190 -1.73 5.59 -31.39
CA LEU A 190 -2.80 5.96 -32.30
C LEU A 190 -3.12 7.45 -32.23
N ASN A 191 -2.53 8.17 -31.26
CA ASN A 191 -2.81 9.55 -30.93
C ASN A 191 -4.31 9.82 -30.83
N THR A 192 -5.03 8.95 -30.10
CA THR A 192 -6.50 8.95 -30.01
C THR A 192 -6.94 8.85 -28.56
N GLU A 193 -7.89 9.67 -28.15
CA GLU A 193 -8.57 9.58 -26.87
C GLU A 193 -9.72 8.55 -26.96
N TYR A 194 -9.74 7.62 -26.02
CA TYR A 194 -10.78 6.61 -25.89
C TYR A 194 -11.61 6.86 -24.64
N HIS A 195 -12.93 6.88 -24.80
CA HIS A 195 -13.90 6.95 -23.72
C HIS A 195 -14.54 5.59 -23.53
N PHE A 196 -14.71 5.17 -22.26
CA PHE A 196 -15.34 3.91 -21.93
C PHE A 196 -16.22 4.04 -20.68
N GLU A 197 -17.40 3.43 -20.70
CA GLU A 197 -18.35 3.49 -19.59
C GLU A 197 -18.35 2.23 -18.73
N LYS A 198 -17.97 1.09 -19.27
CA LYS A 198 -17.97 -0.21 -18.59
C LYS A 198 -16.90 -1.14 -19.16
N LEU A 199 -15.67 -0.67 -19.14
CA LEU A 199 -14.55 -1.50 -19.54
C LEU A 199 -14.31 -2.56 -18.47
N LYS A 200 -14.52 -3.81 -18.79
CA LYS A 200 -14.22 -4.94 -17.90
C LYS A 200 -12.80 -5.42 -18.14
N ALA A 201 -12.04 -5.53 -17.07
CA ALA A 201 -10.71 -6.11 -17.08
C ALA A 201 -10.70 -7.33 -16.16
N HIS A 202 -10.26 -8.45 -16.71
CA HIS A 202 -10.02 -9.68 -15.98
C HIS A 202 -8.52 -9.90 -15.92
N ALA A 203 -7.94 -9.74 -14.74
CA ALA A 203 -6.52 -9.96 -14.51
C ALA A 203 -6.29 -11.45 -14.17
N ILE A 204 -5.36 -12.06 -14.89
CA ILE A 204 -4.86 -13.41 -14.65
C ILE A 204 -3.33 -13.33 -14.52
N PRO A 205 -2.65 -14.35 -13.97
CA PRO A 205 -1.19 -14.30 -13.89
C PRO A 205 -0.56 -13.95 -15.24
N ASP A 206 0.32 -12.93 -15.21
CA ASP A 206 1.08 -12.43 -16.36
C ASP A 206 0.25 -11.82 -17.52
N ASP A 207 -1.08 -11.62 -17.37
CA ASP A 207 -1.90 -11.05 -18.43
C ASP A 207 -3.13 -10.28 -17.91
N ILE A 208 -3.66 -9.37 -18.72
CA ILE A 208 -4.91 -8.64 -18.44
C ILE A 208 -5.81 -8.72 -19.67
N LEU A 209 -6.95 -9.38 -19.51
CA LEU A 209 -7.95 -9.52 -20.57
C LEU A 209 -8.97 -8.37 -20.47
N LEU A 210 -9.01 -7.53 -21.50
CA LEU A 210 -9.98 -6.44 -21.60
C LEU A 210 -11.22 -6.91 -22.39
N ARG A 211 -12.41 -6.65 -21.85
CA ARG A 211 -13.70 -6.88 -22.51
C ARG A 211 -14.51 -5.60 -22.46
N ASN A 212 -14.98 -5.17 -23.60
CA ASN A 212 -15.95 -4.08 -23.69
C ASN A 212 -17.28 -4.66 -24.15
N ASP A 213 -18.31 -4.57 -23.33
CA ASP A 213 -19.66 -5.07 -23.63
C ASP A 213 -20.52 -4.05 -24.40
N THR A 214 -19.92 -2.99 -24.92
CA THR A 214 -20.64 -1.99 -25.72
C THR A 214 -20.69 -2.46 -27.18
N ILE A 215 -21.83 -3.01 -27.57
CA ILE A 215 -22.25 -3.12 -28.98
C ILE A 215 -23.13 -1.92 -29.30
#